data_b88ffea880bae5f48728764532c86cf4
#
_entry.id   b88ffea880bae5f48728764532c86cf4
#
_cell.length_a   1.000
_cell.length_b   1.000
_cell.length_c   1.000
_cell.angle_alpha   90.00
_cell.angle_beta   90.00
_cell.angle_gamma   90.00
#
_symmetry.space_group_name_H-M   'P 1'
#
loop_
_entity.id
_entity.type
_entity.pdbx_description
1 polymer ?
#
loop_
_entity_poly.entity_id
_entity_poly.type
_entity_poly.pdbx_seq_one_letter_code
_entity_poly.pdbx_strand_id
1 'polypeptide(L)'
;MLPAKHVILKRVETGRTRDEDGWELEGAQPRLSFAVEVDALTPRRVEQVSHHRDIAAVAPVVPMKLIAPVSPERAARPTSTSTAWGIHAVGADSSSLSGDGVRVAVLDTGIDPSHPAFDGVELVRRNFTGESDEDLDGHGTHCAGTIFGRDIEGTRIGVAPHVPTALIGKVLGEDGADSDVIVTAIEWALRNNAQVISMSVGIDFPGMVVELEHEGVPTELATSMALEGYRANILLFERLGSLVQARASFTGPCLLVAAAGNESRRDEDPDFVIAVSPPAAADGMISVAAVGPDPDGFTIASFSNYGARLSGPGVDILSARAGGGLTTMSGTSMATPHVAGVAALWAEKLMKAGHFSQQRFTDLLVGSAVTAGLKPGFSPADVGNGLVQAPQD
;
A
#
# COMPACT_ATOMS: atom_id res chain seq x y z
N MET A 1 -7.10 -28.88 19.22
CA MET A 1 -7.33 -28.10 18.00
C MET A 1 -6.35 -28.57 16.93
N LEU A 2 -6.81 -28.67 15.70
CA LEU A 2 -5.97 -29.00 14.54
C LEU A 2 -4.97 -27.87 14.28
N PRO A 3 -3.82 -28.16 13.65
CA PRO A 3 -2.88 -27.12 13.23
C PRO A 3 -3.54 -26.16 12.23
N ALA A 4 -3.34 -24.85 12.41
CA ALA A 4 -3.77 -23.81 11.49
C ALA A 4 -2.55 -23.10 10.88
N LYS A 5 -2.70 -22.59 9.66
CA LYS A 5 -1.63 -21.86 8.95
C LYS A 5 -1.30 -20.54 9.66
N HIS A 6 -0.03 -20.27 9.91
CA HIS A 6 0.45 -19.08 10.59
C HIS A 6 1.61 -18.45 9.84
N VAL A 7 1.65 -17.12 9.84
CA VAL A 7 2.81 -16.33 9.44
C VAL A 7 3.76 -16.21 10.62
N ILE A 8 5.03 -16.47 10.39
CA ILE A 8 6.11 -16.34 11.38
C ILE A 8 7.08 -15.30 10.83
N LEU A 9 7.16 -14.15 11.49
CA LEU A 9 8.09 -13.08 11.14
C LEU A 9 9.35 -13.22 11.97
N LYS A 10 10.49 -13.51 11.32
CA LYS A 10 11.79 -13.75 11.97
C LYS A 10 12.74 -12.58 11.76
N ARG A 11 13.46 -12.19 12.82
CA ARG A 11 14.66 -11.35 12.70
C ARG A 11 15.81 -12.21 12.22
N VAL A 12 16.50 -11.77 11.18
CA VAL A 12 17.67 -12.45 10.63
C VAL A 12 18.85 -11.50 10.77
N GLU A 13 19.81 -11.89 11.59
CA GLU A 13 21.12 -11.24 11.61
C GLU A 13 21.95 -11.82 10.47
N THR A 14 22.11 -11.10 9.36
CA THR A 14 23.05 -11.51 8.32
C THR A 14 24.47 -11.24 8.83
N GLY A 15 25.24 -12.32 8.91
CA GLY A 15 26.50 -12.41 9.60
C GLY A 15 27.54 -11.33 9.23
N ARG A 16 28.46 -11.13 10.16
CA ARG A 16 29.67 -10.33 10.02
C ARG A 16 30.34 -10.63 8.69
N THR A 17 30.55 -9.62 7.87
CA THR A 17 31.35 -9.76 6.65
C THR A 17 32.76 -10.21 7.05
N ARG A 18 33.15 -11.40 6.64
CA ARG A 18 34.55 -11.86 6.69
C ARG A 18 35.25 -11.38 5.43
N ASP A 19 36.46 -10.92 5.56
CA ASP A 19 37.34 -10.70 4.41
C ASP A 19 37.70 -12.02 3.69
N GLU A 20 38.37 -11.92 2.57
CA GLU A 20 38.83 -13.09 1.79
C GLU A 20 39.77 -14.02 2.58
N ASP A 21 40.37 -13.52 3.67
CA ASP A 21 41.28 -14.27 4.57
C ASP A 21 40.52 -14.82 5.80
N GLY A 22 39.24 -14.62 5.93
CA GLY A 22 38.37 -15.18 7.00
C GLY A 22 38.36 -14.40 8.30
N TRP A 23 38.96 -13.20 8.36
CA TRP A 23 38.94 -12.32 9.53
C TRP A 23 37.62 -11.50 9.60
N GLU A 24 37.10 -11.39 10.82
CA GLU A 24 35.94 -10.51 11.06
C GLU A 24 36.37 -9.04 10.90
N LEU A 25 35.77 -8.31 9.98
CA LEU A 25 35.97 -6.87 9.86
C LEU A 25 35.51 -6.19 11.14
N GLU A 26 36.43 -5.68 11.95
CA GLU A 26 36.11 -4.88 13.14
C GLU A 26 35.28 -3.66 12.72
N GLY A 27 34.06 -3.54 13.26
CA GLY A 27 33.14 -2.42 13.03
C GLY A 27 32.01 -2.67 12.04
N ALA A 28 31.94 -3.82 11.37
CA ALA A 28 30.76 -4.18 10.58
C ALA A 28 29.59 -4.52 11.51
N GLN A 29 28.62 -3.61 11.64
CA GLN A 29 27.39 -3.90 12.36
C GLN A 29 26.62 -5.03 11.66
N PRO A 30 26.03 -5.99 12.41
CA PRO A 30 25.20 -7.02 11.81
C PRO A 30 24.06 -6.36 11.04
N ARG A 31 23.90 -6.71 9.77
CA ARG A 31 22.79 -6.21 8.96
C ARG A 31 21.51 -6.85 9.47
N LEU A 32 20.64 -6.05 10.05
CA LEU A 32 19.32 -6.50 10.45
C LEU A 32 18.48 -6.75 9.18
N SER A 33 18.04 -7.96 9.00
CA SER A 33 17.10 -8.38 7.96
C SER A 33 15.95 -9.13 8.63
N PHE A 34 14.94 -9.49 7.86
CA PHE A 34 13.89 -10.37 8.33
C PHE A 34 13.56 -11.41 7.26
N ALA A 35 12.95 -12.49 7.69
CA ALA A 35 12.42 -13.54 6.84
C ALA A 35 10.98 -13.84 7.23
N VAL A 36 10.18 -14.20 6.24
CA VAL A 36 8.80 -14.65 6.40
C VAL A 36 8.78 -16.16 6.23
N GLU A 37 8.26 -16.87 7.22
CA GLU A 37 7.97 -18.30 7.12
C GLU A 37 6.47 -18.53 7.33
N VAL A 38 5.95 -19.54 6.68
CA VAL A 38 4.56 -19.96 6.83
C VAL A 38 4.54 -21.43 7.23
N ASP A 39 3.86 -21.74 8.35
CA ASP A 39 3.81 -23.11 8.88
C ASP A 39 2.45 -23.39 9.52
N ALA A 40 2.08 -24.66 9.55
CA ALA A 40 0.87 -25.15 10.23
C ALA A 40 1.19 -25.40 11.71
N LEU A 41 0.70 -24.52 12.59
CA LEU A 41 0.99 -24.57 14.02
C LEU A 41 -0.24 -24.95 14.84
N THR A 42 -0.02 -25.79 15.86
CA THR A 42 -0.99 -25.96 16.95
C THR A 42 -0.88 -24.80 17.95
N PRO A 43 -1.91 -24.50 18.77
CA PRO A 43 -1.84 -23.40 19.76
C PRO A 43 -0.63 -23.52 20.71
N ARG A 44 -0.30 -24.73 21.15
CA ARG A 44 0.91 -24.99 21.96
C ARG A 44 2.19 -24.67 21.22
N ARG A 45 2.24 -24.92 19.92
CA ARG A 45 3.41 -24.63 19.09
C ARG A 45 3.54 -23.13 18.82
N VAL A 46 2.43 -22.43 18.62
CA VAL A 46 2.40 -20.95 18.53
C VAL A 46 3.04 -20.32 19.77
N GLU A 47 2.63 -20.76 20.97
CA GLU A 47 3.20 -20.27 22.23
C GLU A 47 4.72 -20.50 22.30
N GLN A 48 5.17 -21.71 21.97
CA GLN A 48 6.59 -22.05 21.97
C GLN A 48 7.41 -21.21 20.99
N VAL A 49 6.89 -21.02 19.76
CA VAL A 49 7.58 -20.27 18.69
C VAL A 49 7.61 -18.78 19.04
N SER A 50 6.51 -18.20 19.54
CA SER A 50 6.43 -16.76 19.85
C SER A 50 7.39 -16.31 20.96
N HIS A 51 7.82 -17.22 21.84
CA HIS A 51 8.82 -16.93 22.88
C HIS A 51 10.27 -17.00 22.41
N HIS A 52 10.53 -17.42 21.17
CA HIS A 52 11.90 -17.46 20.67
C HIS A 52 12.40 -16.04 20.34
N ARG A 53 13.61 -15.71 20.80
CA ARG A 53 14.19 -14.35 20.70
C ARG A 53 14.27 -13.79 19.28
N ASP A 54 14.40 -14.67 18.28
CA ASP A 54 14.53 -14.27 16.87
C ASP A 54 13.15 -14.09 16.21
N ILE A 55 12.08 -14.41 16.91
CA ILE A 55 10.71 -14.22 16.38
C ILE A 55 10.22 -12.80 16.74
N ALA A 56 9.81 -12.07 15.71
CA ALA A 56 9.23 -10.74 15.86
C ALA A 56 7.71 -10.78 16.06
N ALA A 57 7.03 -11.69 15.33
CA ALA A 57 5.59 -11.93 15.45
C ALA A 57 5.22 -13.32 14.93
N VAL A 58 4.11 -13.85 15.44
CA VAL A 58 3.40 -15.02 14.91
C VAL A 58 1.93 -14.64 14.85
N ALA A 59 1.28 -14.81 13.70
CA ALA A 59 -0.13 -14.54 13.52
C ALA A 59 -0.80 -15.63 12.69
N PRO A 60 -2.05 -16.01 12.96
CA PRO A 60 -2.81 -16.87 12.08
C PRO A 60 -2.97 -16.18 10.72
N VAL A 61 -2.91 -16.97 9.66
CA VAL A 61 -3.25 -16.49 8.32
C VAL A 61 -4.73 -16.14 8.29
N VAL A 62 -5.04 -14.96 7.78
CA VAL A 62 -6.42 -14.45 7.66
C VAL A 62 -6.70 -14.01 6.23
N PRO A 63 -7.96 -14.09 5.77
CA PRO A 63 -8.34 -13.63 4.45
C PRO A 63 -8.20 -12.12 4.32
N MET A 64 -7.67 -11.72 3.17
CA MET A 64 -7.50 -10.34 2.73
C MET A 64 -8.30 -10.14 1.45
N LYS A 65 -8.92 -8.97 1.31
CA LYS A 65 -9.67 -8.62 0.10
C LYS A 65 -9.14 -7.37 -0.56
N LEU A 66 -9.43 -7.24 -1.85
CA LEU A 66 -9.29 -5.96 -2.54
C LEU A 66 -10.17 -4.91 -1.85
N ILE A 67 -9.63 -3.72 -1.61
CA ILE A 67 -10.42 -2.54 -1.29
C ILE A 67 -11.01 -2.05 -2.62
N ALA A 68 -12.09 -2.73 -3.05
CA ALA A 68 -12.67 -2.55 -4.37
C ALA A 68 -13.17 -1.11 -4.60
N PRO A 69 -13.10 -0.59 -5.85
CA PRO A 69 -13.70 0.69 -6.21
C PRO A 69 -15.20 0.71 -5.93
N VAL A 70 -15.71 1.85 -5.46
CA VAL A 70 -17.15 2.03 -5.13
C VAL A 70 -18.00 2.42 -6.31
N SER A 71 -17.43 2.86 -7.42
CA SER A 71 -18.13 3.19 -8.65
C SER A 71 -17.76 2.23 -9.77
N PRO A 72 -18.71 1.86 -10.64
CA PRO A 72 -18.43 1.03 -11.78
C PRO A 72 -17.41 1.73 -12.70
N GLU A 73 -16.55 0.92 -13.31
CA GLU A 73 -15.58 1.38 -14.31
C GLU A 73 -16.30 2.13 -15.45
N ARG A 74 -15.84 3.33 -15.78
CA ARG A 74 -16.35 4.12 -16.91
C ARG A 74 -15.22 4.40 -17.88
N ALA A 75 -15.28 3.82 -19.06
CA ALA A 75 -14.36 4.17 -20.13
C ALA A 75 -14.38 5.69 -20.39
N ALA A 76 -13.22 6.32 -20.27
CA ALA A 76 -13.09 7.75 -20.47
C ALA A 76 -12.23 8.02 -21.72
N ARG A 77 -12.67 8.99 -22.52
CA ARG A 77 -11.89 9.54 -23.64
C ARG A 77 -11.67 11.01 -23.38
N PRO A 78 -10.44 11.44 -23.09
CA PRO A 78 -10.12 12.86 -23.02
C PRO A 78 -10.45 13.54 -24.34
N THR A 79 -11.11 14.68 -24.27
CA THR A 79 -11.48 15.47 -25.47
C THR A 79 -10.42 16.51 -25.85
N SER A 80 -9.39 16.67 -25.02
CA SER A 80 -8.24 17.58 -25.21
C SER A 80 -7.05 17.11 -24.41
N THR A 81 -5.84 17.62 -24.75
CA THR A 81 -4.67 17.49 -23.87
C THR A 81 -4.95 18.06 -22.50
N SER A 82 -4.81 17.27 -21.45
CA SER A 82 -5.18 17.67 -20.09
C SER A 82 -4.32 16.97 -19.04
N THR A 83 -4.37 17.45 -17.83
CA THR A 83 -3.82 16.78 -16.65
C THR A 83 -4.99 16.26 -15.81
N ALA A 84 -4.94 15.00 -15.39
CA ALA A 84 -5.95 14.44 -14.49
C ALA A 84 -6.01 15.28 -13.20
N TRP A 85 -7.22 15.55 -12.70
CA TRP A 85 -7.41 16.48 -11.60
C TRP A 85 -6.64 16.10 -10.33
N GLY A 86 -6.46 14.81 -10.08
CA GLY A 86 -5.71 14.31 -8.94
C GLY A 86 -4.24 14.69 -8.98
N ILE A 87 -3.63 14.72 -10.17
CA ILE A 87 -2.23 15.16 -10.37
C ILE A 87 -2.07 16.64 -10.00
N HIS A 88 -3.05 17.45 -10.44
CA HIS A 88 -3.08 18.87 -10.10
C HIS A 88 -3.31 19.11 -8.60
N ALA A 89 -4.24 18.36 -8.00
CA ALA A 89 -4.60 18.50 -6.59
C ALA A 89 -3.43 18.22 -5.64
N VAL A 90 -2.53 17.30 -6.01
CA VAL A 90 -1.30 17.01 -5.23
C VAL A 90 -0.09 17.86 -5.67
N GLY A 91 -0.26 18.80 -6.60
CA GLY A 91 0.78 19.70 -7.10
C GLY A 91 1.91 19.01 -7.87
N ALA A 92 1.65 17.80 -8.42
CA ALA A 92 2.68 17.04 -9.13
C ALA A 92 2.96 17.59 -10.54
N ASP A 93 2.02 18.31 -11.12
CA ASP A 93 2.18 18.99 -12.43
C ASP A 93 3.05 20.24 -12.37
N SER A 94 3.22 20.83 -11.18
CA SER A 94 4.12 21.99 -10.94
C SER A 94 5.46 21.60 -10.33
N SER A 95 5.67 20.33 -9.99
CA SER A 95 6.95 19.82 -9.49
C SER A 95 7.94 19.61 -10.63
N SER A 96 9.21 19.99 -10.42
CA SER A 96 10.33 19.66 -11.34
C SER A 96 10.78 18.20 -11.25
N LEU A 97 10.25 17.43 -10.30
CA LEU A 97 10.57 16.03 -10.05
C LEU A 97 9.57 15.12 -10.74
N SER A 98 9.97 13.89 -11.03
CA SER A 98 9.20 12.96 -11.86
C SER A 98 9.30 11.49 -11.44
N GLY A 99 10.01 11.19 -10.33
CA GLY A 99 10.25 9.84 -9.86
C GLY A 99 11.51 9.18 -10.40
N ASP A 100 12.41 9.97 -11.02
CA ASP A 100 13.65 9.48 -11.62
C ASP A 100 14.55 8.77 -10.57
N GLY A 101 15.06 7.58 -10.93
CA GLY A 101 15.90 6.76 -10.08
C GLY A 101 15.17 6.03 -8.94
N VAL A 102 13.85 6.19 -8.78
CA VAL A 102 13.06 5.56 -7.72
C VAL A 102 12.46 4.24 -8.20
N ARG A 103 12.43 3.24 -7.31
CA ARG A 103 11.70 1.97 -7.51
C ARG A 103 10.43 1.95 -6.68
N VAL A 104 9.31 1.76 -7.34
CA VAL A 104 7.99 1.67 -6.69
C VAL A 104 7.46 0.25 -6.84
N ALA A 105 6.91 -0.30 -5.77
CA ALA A 105 6.18 -1.56 -5.82
C ALA A 105 4.67 -1.29 -5.76
N VAL A 106 3.91 -2.04 -6.57
CA VAL A 106 2.45 -2.09 -6.53
C VAL A 106 2.05 -3.53 -6.21
N LEU A 107 1.41 -3.73 -5.06
CA LEU A 107 0.91 -5.03 -4.61
C LEU A 107 -0.61 -5.03 -4.75
N ASP A 108 -1.10 -5.66 -5.83
CA ASP A 108 -2.47 -5.49 -6.31
C ASP A 108 -2.94 -6.71 -7.15
N THR A 109 -3.88 -6.54 -8.07
CA THR A 109 -4.43 -7.58 -8.97
C THR A 109 -3.50 -7.91 -10.16
N GLY A 110 -2.38 -7.22 -10.30
CA GLY A 110 -1.44 -7.36 -11.41
C GLY A 110 -1.26 -6.07 -12.21
N ILE A 111 -0.88 -6.19 -13.47
CA ILE A 111 -0.75 -5.08 -14.42
C ILE A 111 -0.95 -5.60 -15.85
N ASP A 112 -1.53 -4.79 -16.74
CA ASP A 112 -1.44 -4.97 -18.18
C ASP A 112 -0.11 -4.40 -18.71
N PRO A 113 0.91 -5.22 -18.93
CA PRO A 113 2.23 -4.75 -19.32
C PRO A 113 2.28 -4.22 -20.75
N SER A 114 1.24 -4.47 -21.55
CA SER A 114 1.14 -4.03 -22.95
C SER A 114 0.52 -2.63 -23.07
N HIS A 115 0.01 -2.07 -21.96
CA HIS A 115 -0.63 -0.76 -21.98
C HIS A 115 0.40 0.35 -22.24
N PRO A 116 0.15 1.29 -23.18
CA PRO A 116 1.11 2.36 -23.56
C PRO A 116 1.54 3.26 -22.40
N ALA A 117 0.72 3.36 -21.34
CA ALA A 117 1.08 4.10 -20.13
C ALA A 117 2.36 3.57 -19.47
N PHE A 118 2.82 2.38 -19.78
CA PHE A 118 4.01 1.76 -19.19
C PHE A 118 5.19 1.65 -20.14
N ASP A 119 5.11 2.29 -21.30
CA ASP A 119 6.20 2.31 -22.26
C ASP A 119 7.49 2.88 -21.63
N GLY A 120 8.57 2.11 -21.74
CA GLY A 120 9.88 2.47 -21.21
C GLY A 120 10.05 2.31 -19.68
N VAL A 121 9.07 1.71 -18.99
CA VAL A 121 9.21 1.28 -17.59
C VAL A 121 9.72 -0.15 -17.55
N GLU A 122 10.75 -0.43 -16.78
CA GLU A 122 11.17 -1.79 -16.45
C GLU A 122 10.17 -2.40 -15.45
N LEU A 123 9.33 -3.33 -15.93
CA LEU A 123 8.35 -4.02 -15.10
C LEU A 123 8.92 -5.35 -14.59
N VAL A 124 9.27 -5.39 -13.29
CA VAL A 124 9.67 -6.63 -12.60
C VAL A 124 8.42 -7.22 -11.96
N ARG A 125 7.87 -8.27 -12.58
CA ARG A 125 6.60 -8.87 -12.15
C ARG A 125 6.80 -10.15 -11.37
N ARG A 126 5.97 -10.36 -10.35
CA ARG A 126 5.87 -11.62 -9.61
C ARG A 126 4.41 -11.90 -9.25
N ASN A 127 3.96 -13.09 -9.61
CA ASN A 127 2.66 -13.60 -9.25
C ASN A 127 2.76 -14.40 -7.94
N PHE A 128 1.94 -14.06 -6.95
CA PHE A 128 1.84 -14.72 -5.65
C PHE A 128 0.51 -15.48 -5.51
N THR A 129 -0.39 -15.36 -6.50
CA THR A 129 -1.63 -16.14 -6.59
C THR A 129 -1.38 -17.44 -7.34
N GLY A 130 -2.26 -18.35 -7.35
CA GLY A 130 -2.17 -19.56 -8.21
C GLY A 130 -2.74 -19.36 -9.62
N GLU A 131 -3.10 -18.12 -9.99
CA GLU A 131 -3.81 -17.77 -11.21
C GLU A 131 -2.88 -17.33 -12.34
N SER A 132 -3.46 -16.81 -13.44
CA SER A 132 -2.68 -16.24 -14.54
C SER A 132 -1.92 -14.96 -14.14
N ASP A 133 -0.87 -14.62 -14.88
CA ASP A 133 -0.07 -13.40 -14.65
C ASP A 133 -0.78 -12.12 -15.12
N GLU A 134 -1.91 -12.24 -15.81
CA GLU A 134 -2.67 -11.12 -16.35
C GLU A 134 -3.47 -10.39 -15.27
N ASP A 135 -3.65 -9.09 -15.44
CA ASP A 135 -4.55 -8.29 -14.63
C ASP A 135 -5.97 -8.37 -15.23
N LEU A 136 -6.74 -9.37 -14.78
CA LEU A 136 -8.10 -9.60 -15.27
C LEU A 136 -9.11 -8.64 -14.63
N ASP A 137 -8.80 -8.07 -13.47
CA ASP A 137 -9.65 -7.09 -12.78
C ASP A 137 -9.45 -5.67 -13.34
N GLY A 138 -8.21 -5.31 -13.66
CA GLY A 138 -7.81 -3.99 -14.14
C GLY A 138 -7.49 -2.98 -13.04
N HIS A 139 -7.72 -3.33 -11.77
CA HIS A 139 -7.48 -2.44 -10.63
C HIS A 139 -5.99 -2.12 -10.46
N GLY A 140 -5.11 -3.12 -10.50
CA GLY A 140 -3.67 -2.92 -10.39
C GLY A 140 -3.09 -2.10 -11.54
N THR A 141 -3.61 -2.29 -12.76
CA THR A 141 -3.26 -1.47 -13.93
C THR A 141 -3.63 0.01 -13.70
N HIS A 142 -4.82 0.27 -13.14
CA HIS A 142 -5.27 1.62 -12.82
C HIS A 142 -4.40 2.27 -11.73
N CYS A 143 -4.10 1.54 -10.66
CA CYS A 143 -3.22 2.00 -9.58
C CYS A 143 -1.82 2.30 -10.08
N ALA A 144 -1.22 1.42 -10.88
CA ALA A 144 0.08 1.60 -11.50
C ALA A 144 0.11 2.83 -12.43
N GLY A 145 -0.93 3.01 -13.25
CA GLY A 145 -1.09 4.17 -14.12
C GLY A 145 -1.11 5.48 -13.35
N THR A 146 -1.80 5.52 -12.21
CA THR A 146 -1.87 6.69 -11.33
C THR A 146 -0.53 7.02 -10.70
N ILE A 147 0.30 6.03 -10.35
CA ILE A 147 1.63 6.27 -9.78
C ILE A 147 2.61 6.76 -10.85
N PHE A 148 2.80 5.96 -11.92
CA PHE A 148 3.91 6.15 -12.86
C PHE A 148 3.51 6.09 -14.35
N GLY A 149 2.21 6.12 -14.65
CA GLY A 149 1.75 6.11 -16.04
C GLY A 149 2.29 7.28 -16.85
N ARG A 150 2.71 6.99 -18.07
CA ARG A 150 3.04 7.99 -19.11
C ARG A 150 1.77 8.66 -19.62
N ASP A 151 1.93 9.76 -20.30
CA ASP A 151 0.82 10.47 -20.92
C ASP A 151 0.13 9.59 -21.99
N ILE A 152 -1.19 9.53 -21.93
CA ILE A 152 -2.02 8.81 -22.90
C ILE A 152 -2.84 9.81 -23.70
N GLU A 153 -2.65 9.81 -25.03
CA GLU A 153 -3.36 10.73 -25.96
C GLU A 153 -3.24 12.21 -25.51
N GLY A 154 -2.07 12.58 -24.94
CA GLY A 154 -1.81 13.93 -24.44
C GLY A 154 -2.42 14.23 -23.06
N THR A 155 -2.94 13.24 -22.36
CA THR A 155 -3.43 13.37 -21.00
C THR A 155 -2.44 12.80 -20.01
N ARG A 156 -1.98 13.63 -19.06
CA ARG A 156 -1.13 13.20 -17.94
C ARG A 156 -1.97 12.50 -16.89
N ILE A 157 -1.64 11.24 -16.59
CA ILE A 157 -2.32 10.41 -15.60
C ILE A 157 -1.41 10.04 -14.42
N GLY A 158 -0.09 10.01 -14.61
CA GLY A 158 0.88 9.60 -13.60
C GLY A 158 1.39 10.75 -12.74
N VAL A 159 1.47 10.54 -11.42
CA VAL A 159 2.08 11.47 -10.46
C VAL A 159 3.59 11.56 -10.69
N ALA A 160 4.25 10.41 -10.81
CA ALA A 160 5.70 10.24 -10.96
C ALA A 160 6.03 9.54 -12.29
N PRO A 161 5.80 10.22 -13.46
CA PRO A 161 5.80 9.55 -14.77
C PRO A 161 7.17 9.09 -15.27
N HIS A 162 8.26 9.35 -14.57
CA HIS A 162 9.61 8.91 -14.95
C HIS A 162 10.21 7.87 -13.98
N VAL A 163 9.39 7.23 -13.15
CA VAL A 163 9.82 6.02 -12.42
C VAL A 163 10.39 5.01 -13.45
N PRO A 164 11.68 4.62 -13.31
CA PRO A 164 12.33 3.79 -14.33
C PRO A 164 12.04 2.30 -14.14
N THR A 165 11.81 1.85 -12.91
CA THR A 165 11.57 0.45 -12.56
C THR A 165 10.39 0.32 -11.61
N ALA A 166 9.41 -0.49 -11.96
CA ALA A 166 8.27 -0.82 -11.12
C ALA A 166 8.24 -2.32 -10.78
N LEU A 167 8.02 -2.62 -9.50
CA LEU A 167 7.89 -3.98 -9.00
C LEU A 167 6.40 -4.30 -8.87
N ILE A 168 5.90 -5.22 -9.66
CA ILE A 168 4.48 -5.57 -9.70
C ILE A 168 4.27 -6.92 -9.04
N GLY A 169 3.68 -6.91 -7.86
CA GLY A 169 3.24 -8.12 -7.16
C GLY A 169 1.76 -8.36 -7.40
N LYS A 170 1.41 -9.40 -8.20
CA LYS A 170 0.03 -9.85 -8.23
C LYS A 170 -0.21 -10.66 -6.95
N VAL A 171 -0.91 -10.02 -6.01
CA VAL A 171 -1.20 -10.58 -4.68
C VAL A 171 -2.67 -10.91 -4.51
N LEU A 172 -3.56 -10.37 -5.34
CA LEU A 172 -5.00 -10.56 -5.31
C LEU A 172 -5.46 -11.36 -6.53
N GLY A 173 -6.15 -12.47 -6.26
CA GLY A 173 -6.90 -13.27 -7.23
C GLY A 173 -8.40 -13.00 -7.15
N GLU A 174 -9.21 -13.83 -7.85
CA GLU A 174 -10.68 -13.73 -7.82
C GLU A 174 -11.25 -13.87 -6.39
N ASP A 175 -10.66 -14.76 -5.58
CA ASP A 175 -11.07 -15.00 -4.19
C ASP A 175 -10.35 -14.11 -3.16
N GLY A 176 -9.62 -13.08 -3.61
CA GLY A 176 -8.80 -12.23 -2.75
C GLY A 176 -7.40 -12.79 -2.51
N ALA A 177 -6.91 -12.70 -1.28
CA ALA A 177 -5.60 -13.17 -0.85
C ALA A 177 -5.62 -13.63 0.61
N ASP A 178 -4.52 -14.26 1.02
CA ASP A 178 -4.22 -14.51 2.43
C ASP A 178 -3.17 -13.51 2.96
N SER A 179 -3.17 -13.24 4.25
CA SER A 179 -2.23 -12.29 4.87
C SER A 179 -0.76 -12.69 4.72
N ASP A 180 -0.44 -13.99 4.61
CA ASP A 180 0.91 -14.48 4.34
C ASP A 180 1.41 -14.11 2.93
N VAL A 181 0.51 -14.07 1.95
CA VAL A 181 0.80 -13.59 0.58
C VAL A 181 1.25 -12.13 0.62
N ILE A 182 0.50 -11.28 1.33
CA ILE A 182 0.83 -9.84 1.43
C ILE A 182 2.17 -9.63 2.12
N VAL A 183 2.43 -10.28 3.26
CA VAL A 183 3.70 -10.16 3.99
C VAL A 183 4.88 -10.66 3.16
N THR A 184 4.70 -11.76 2.42
CA THR A 184 5.72 -12.31 1.51
C THR A 184 6.01 -11.38 0.33
N ALA A 185 4.97 -10.74 -0.21
CA ALA A 185 5.12 -9.78 -1.31
C ALA A 185 5.83 -8.50 -0.86
N ILE A 186 5.56 -8.01 0.36
CA ILE A 186 6.30 -6.89 0.96
C ILE A 186 7.77 -7.27 1.11
N GLU A 187 8.09 -8.46 1.65
CA GLU A 187 9.48 -8.93 1.76
C GLU A 187 10.17 -8.96 0.38
N TRP A 188 9.48 -9.48 -0.65
CA TRP A 188 10.01 -9.51 -2.02
C TRP A 188 10.28 -8.11 -2.58
N ALA A 189 9.36 -7.17 -2.41
CA ALA A 189 9.54 -5.79 -2.87
C ALA A 189 10.74 -5.13 -2.19
N LEU A 190 10.90 -5.34 -0.89
CA LEU A 190 12.04 -4.84 -0.12
C LEU A 190 13.37 -5.47 -0.55
N ARG A 191 13.40 -6.76 -0.87
CA ARG A 191 14.61 -7.45 -1.41
C ARG A 191 15.01 -6.92 -2.79
N ASN A 192 14.04 -6.37 -3.54
CA ASN A 192 14.26 -5.72 -4.83
C ASN A 192 14.46 -4.19 -4.69
N ASN A 193 14.76 -3.71 -3.48
CA ASN A 193 15.09 -2.32 -3.17
C ASN A 193 13.98 -1.32 -3.54
N ALA A 194 12.71 -1.63 -3.27
CA ALA A 194 11.62 -0.67 -3.36
C ALA A 194 11.82 0.48 -2.34
N GLN A 195 11.62 1.73 -2.77
CA GLN A 195 11.54 2.91 -1.91
C GLN A 195 10.12 3.21 -1.47
N VAL A 196 9.14 2.78 -2.26
CA VAL A 196 7.71 2.94 -1.97
C VAL A 196 6.99 1.63 -2.30
N ILE A 197 6.12 1.17 -1.40
CA ILE A 197 5.23 0.02 -1.63
C ILE A 197 3.81 0.51 -1.47
N SER A 198 3.01 0.42 -2.53
CA SER A 198 1.59 0.79 -2.58
C SER A 198 0.72 -0.46 -2.48
N MET A 199 -0.29 -0.44 -1.60
CA MET A 199 -1.17 -1.57 -1.33
C MET A 199 -2.62 -1.11 -1.20
N SER A 200 -3.52 -1.81 -1.90
CA SER A 200 -4.97 -1.56 -1.85
C SER A 200 -5.72 -2.79 -1.34
N VAL A 201 -5.29 -3.29 -0.18
CA VAL A 201 -5.80 -4.52 0.43
C VAL A 201 -6.27 -4.27 1.86
N GLY A 202 -7.29 -4.99 2.30
CA GLY A 202 -7.81 -4.93 3.66
C GLY A 202 -8.18 -6.29 4.23
N ILE A 203 -8.22 -6.44 5.56
CA ILE A 203 -8.74 -7.63 6.22
C ILE A 203 -10.28 -7.61 6.15
N ASP A 204 -10.86 -8.69 5.68
CA ASP A 204 -12.32 -8.87 5.67
C ASP A 204 -12.83 -9.46 6.99
N PHE A 205 -12.82 -8.65 8.07
CA PHE A 205 -13.29 -9.12 9.38
C PHE A 205 -14.74 -9.64 9.36
N PRO A 206 -15.72 -8.93 8.75
CA PRO A 206 -17.08 -9.47 8.65
C PRO A 206 -17.15 -10.79 7.88
N GLY A 207 -16.42 -10.91 6.75
CA GLY A 207 -16.36 -12.13 5.96
C GLY A 207 -15.78 -13.30 6.74
N MET A 208 -14.74 -13.09 7.56
CA MET A 208 -14.19 -14.13 8.45
C MET A 208 -15.24 -14.67 9.41
N VAL A 209 -16.07 -13.80 10.00
CA VAL A 209 -17.14 -14.27 10.92
C VAL A 209 -18.17 -15.11 10.17
N VAL A 210 -18.62 -14.64 8.99
CA VAL A 210 -19.59 -15.34 8.16
C VAL A 210 -19.07 -16.70 7.69
N GLU A 211 -17.79 -16.80 7.31
CA GLU A 211 -17.17 -18.06 6.88
C GLU A 211 -17.14 -19.09 8.02
N LEU A 212 -16.72 -18.67 9.22
CA LEU A 212 -16.73 -19.52 10.39
C LEU A 212 -18.14 -19.99 10.77
N GLU A 213 -19.15 -19.11 10.63
CA GLU A 213 -20.56 -19.49 10.85
C GLU A 213 -21.03 -20.53 9.81
N HIS A 214 -20.64 -20.40 8.54
CA HIS A 214 -20.94 -21.38 7.50
C HIS A 214 -20.28 -22.74 7.76
N GLU A 215 -19.12 -22.76 8.45
CA GLU A 215 -18.48 -23.99 8.93
C GLU A 215 -19.17 -24.59 10.17
N GLY A 216 -20.21 -23.94 10.68
CA GLY A 216 -21.00 -24.40 11.84
C GLY A 216 -20.47 -23.92 13.20
N VAL A 217 -19.57 -22.94 13.21
CA VAL A 217 -19.09 -22.30 14.45
C VAL A 217 -20.18 -21.35 14.97
N PRO A 218 -20.56 -21.41 16.27
CA PRO A 218 -21.51 -20.46 16.86
C PRO A 218 -21.02 -19.01 16.75
N THR A 219 -21.92 -18.06 16.52
CA THR A 219 -21.64 -16.63 16.25
C THR A 219 -20.67 -16.01 17.26
N GLU A 220 -20.88 -16.27 18.57
CA GLU A 220 -20.03 -15.72 19.62
C GLU A 220 -18.59 -16.23 19.53
N LEU A 221 -18.44 -17.51 19.19
CA LEU A 221 -17.14 -18.15 19.03
C LEU A 221 -16.47 -17.68 17.71
N ALA A 222 -17.21 -17.62 16.62
CA ALA A 222 -16.76 -17.13 15.32
C ALA A 222 -16.24 -15.68 15.44
N THR A 223 -17.02 -14.79 16.09
CA THR A 223 -16.64 -13.41 16.36
C THR A 223 -15.37 -13.33 17.22
N SER A 224 -15.26 -14.16 18.27
CA SER A 224 -14.06 -14.19 19.13
C SER A 224 -12.83 -14.65 18.37
N MET A 225 -12.94 -15.68 17.53
CA MET A 225 -11.84 -16.20 16.72
C MET A 225 -11.39 -15.18 15.65
N ALA A 226 -12.35 -14.56 14.95
CA ALA A 226 -12.06 -13.54 13.96
C ALA A 226 -11.39 -12.30 14.60
N LEU A 227 -11.83 -11.87 15.78
CA LEU A 227 -11.23 -10.75 16.51
C LEU A 227 -9.79 -11.07 16.97
N GLU A 228 -9.53 -12.29 17.42
CA GLU A 228 -8.18 -12.73 17.78
C GLU A 228 -7.27 -12.72 16.55
N GLY A 229 -7.72 -13.26 15.42
CA GLY A 229 -7.01 -13.22 14.15
C GLY A 229 -6.72 -11.79 13.68
N TYR A 230 -7.72 -10.91 13.73
CA TYR A 230 -7.59 -9.50 13.40
C TYR A 230 -6.51 -8.79 14.25
N ARG A 231 -6.57 -8.94 15.58
CA ARG A 231 -5.59 -8.35 16.50
C ARG A 231 -4.17 -8.87 16.28
N ALA A 232 -4.03 -10.17 16.06
CA ALA A 232 -2.74 -10.79 15.79
C ALA A 232 -2.11 -10.26 14.48
N ASN A 233 -2.93 -10.02 13.46
CA ASN A 233 -2.47 -9.49 12.18
C ASN A 233 -2.16 -7.97 12.26
N ILE A 234 -2.88 -7.16 13.05
CA ILE A 234 -2.44 -5.78 13.33
C ILE A 234 -1.02 -5.81 13.89
N LEU A 235 -0.78 -6.60 14.94
CA LEU A 235 0.54 -6.69 15.57
C LEU A 235 1.62 -7.23 14.59
N LEU A 236 1.26 -8.17 13.71
CA LEU A 236 2.15 -8.67 12.65
C LEU A 236 2.61 -7.53 11.73
N PHE A 237 1.67 -6.73 11.22
CA PHE A 237 1.98 -5.60 10.33
C PHE A 237 2.72 -4.47 11.04
N GLU A 238 2.44 -4.18 12.32
CA GLU A 238 3.21 -3.23 13.14
C GLU A 238 4.67 -3.69 13.31
N ARG A 239 4.88 -4.97 13.59
CA ARG A 239 6.23 -5.55 13.70
C ARG A 239 6.95 -5.53 12.36
N LEU A 240 6.25 -5.82 11.29
CA LEU A 240 6.80 -5.72 9.93
C LEU A 240 7.21 -4.26 9.63
N GLY A 241 6.36 -3.29 9.88
CA GLY A 241 6.68 -1.85 9.73
C GLY A 241 7.90 -1.44 10.54
N SER A 242 7.99 -1.89 11.80
CA SER A 242 9.15 -1.65 12.67
C SER A 242 10.44 -2.25 12.10
N LEU A 243 10.38 -3.46 11.53
CA LEU A 243 11.54 -4.10 10.89
C LEU A 243 11.95 -3.40 9.60
N VAL A 244 10.98 -2.92 8.80
CA VAL A 244 11.25 -2.10 7.60
C VAL A 244 12.00 -0.83 7.98
N GLN A 245 11.58 -0.13 9.03
CA GLN A 245 12.25 1.06 9.53
C GLN A 245 13.67 0.74 10.05
N ALA A 246 13.83 -0.32 10.83
CA ALA A 246 15.13 -0.70 11.39
C ALA A 246 16.16 -1.09 10.32
N ARG A 247 15.72 -1.75 9.23
CA ARG A 247 16.62 -2.14 8.14
C ARG A 247 17.05 -0.98 7.24
N ALA A 248 16.34 0.15 7.28
CA ALA A 248 16.56 1.28 6.38
C ALA A 248 18.01 1.81 6.39
N SER A 249 18.70 1.73 7.52
CA SER A 249 20.11 2.13 7.65
C SER A 249 21.06 1.25 6.82
N PHE A 250 20.65 0.05 6.41
CA PHE A 250 21.48 -0.93 5.70
C PHE A 250 21.10 -1.11 4.23
N THR A 251 19.81 -0.98 3.91
CA THR A 251 19.28 -1.30 2.57
C THR A 251 18.57 -0.13 1.90
N GLY A 252 18.49 1.01 2.59
CA GLY A 252 17.77 2.19 2.14
C GLY A 252 16.33 2.27 2.70
N PRO A 253 15.82 3.51 2.78
CA PRO A 253 14.47 3.80 3.25
C PRO A 253 13.38 3.23 2.32
N CYS A 254 12.25 2.84 2.94
CA CYS A 254 11.06 2.42 2.21
C CYS A 254 9.80 2.85 2.98
N LEU A 255 8.81 3.39 2.29
CA LEU A 255 7.49 3.68 2.83
C LEU A 255 6.48 2.64 2.38
N LEU A 256 5.65 2.20 3.32
CA LEU A 256 4.51 1.32 3.10
C LEU A 256 3.24 2.18 3.07
N VAL A 257 2.61 2.31 1.92
CA VAL A 257 1.42 3.14 1.71
C VAL A 257 0.23 2.24 1.48
N ALA A 258 -0.84 2.41 2.27
CA ALA A 258 -1.98 1.51 2.25
C ALA A 258 -3.32 2.26 2.30
N ALA A 259 -4.31 1.75 1.58
CA ALA A 259 -5.64 2.31 1.50
C ALA A 259 -6.41 2.12 2.83
N ALA A 260 -7.15 3.16 3.26
CA ALA A 260 -7.88 3.15 4.53
C ALA A 260 -9.09 2.22 4.54
N GLY A 261 -9.71 1.97 3.38
CA GLY A 261 -10.95 1.21 3.23
C GLY A 261 -12.11 2.07 2.73
N ASN A 262 -13.14 1.41 2.19
CA ASN A 262 -14.28 2.03 1.49
C ASN A 262 -15.64 1.66 2.13
N GLU A 263 -15.65 1.27 3.39
CA GLU A 263 -16.83 0.72 4.06
C GLU A 263 -17.72 1.78 4.73
N SER A 264 -17.25 3.03 4.88
CA SER A 264 -18.09 4.14 5.39
C SER A 264 -19.22 4.49 4.41
N ARG A 265 -20.31 5.05 4.92
CA ARG A 265 -21.52 5.40 4.16
C ARG A 265 -22.07 6.74 4.60
N ARG A 266 -21.26 7.80 4.54
CA ARG A 266 -21.64 9.15 4.98
C ARG A 266 -22.74 9.77 4.13
N ASP A 267 -23.03 9.22 2.95
CA ASP A 267 -24.15 9.58 2.09
C ASP A 267 -25.50 9.01 2.58
N GLU A 268 -25.49 7.91 3.33
CA GLU A 268 -26.67 7.34 3.98
C GLU A 268 -26.90 7.99 5.36
N ASP A 269 -25.83 8.10 6.17
CA ASP A 269 -25.83 8.71 7.50
C ASP A 269 -24.44 9.32 7.76
N PRO A 270 -24.31 10.62 8.08
CA PRO A 270 -23.03 11.25 8.38
C PRO A 270 -22.23 10.56 9.49
N ASP A 271 -22.91 9.89 10.41
CA ASP A 271 -22.29 9.15 11.53
C ASP A 271 -21.97 7.69 11.16
N PHE A 272 -22.33 7.23 9.97
CA PHE A 272 -21.97 5.89 9.49
C PHE A 272 -20.52 5.89 8.98
N VAL A 273 -19.60 5.94 9.89
CA VAL A 273 -18.15 5.95 9.63
C VAL A 273 -17.48 4.71 10.16
N ILE A 274 -16.64 4.11 9.33
CA ILE A 274 -15.87 2.90 9.65
C ILE A 274 -14.39 3.29 9.82
N ALA A 275 -13.73 2.69 10.80
CA ALA A 275 -12.31 2.93 11.05
C ALA A 275 -11.42 2.30 9.97
N VAL A 276 -10.22 2.87 9.81
CA VAL A 276 -9.17 2.35 8.94
C VAL A 276 -8.92 0.86 9.18
N SER A 277 -8.82 0.09 8.08
CA SER A 277 -8.63 -1.36 8.10
C SER A 277 -7.13 -1.75 8.07
N PRO A 278 -6.71 -2.87 8.70
CA PRO A 278 -5.37 -3.42 8.47
C PRO A 278 -5.19 -3.88 7.00
N PRO A 279 -3.96 -3.74 6.42
CA PRO A 279 -2.72 -3.34 7.08
C PRO A 279 -2.58 -1.84 7.35
N ALA A 280 -3.42 -0.98 6.77
CA ALA A 280 -3.31 0.48 6.87
C ALA A 280 -3.42 1.00 8.33
N ALA A 281 -4.16 0.29 9.19
CA ALA A 281 -4.31 0.63 10.60
C ALA A 281 -3.05 0.38 11.45
N ALA A 282 -2.08 -0.38 10.93
CA ALA A 282 -0.88 -0.76 11.68
C ALA A 282 0.14 0.39 11.73
N ASP A 283 0.81 0.55 12.87
CA ASP A 283 1.92 1.50 13.01
C ASP A 283 3.04 1.18 12.00
N GLY A 284 3.61 2.25 11.41
CA GLY A 284 4.62 2.12 10.35
C GLY A 284 4.06 2.10 8.94
N MET A 285 2.73 2.03 8.78
CA MET A 285 2.04 2.25 7.51
C MET A 285 1.67 3.73 7.33
N ILE A 286 1.63 4.17 6.08
CA ILE A 286 1.03 5.45 5.68
C ILE A 286 -0.37 5.14 5.17
N SER A 287 -1.35 5.25 6.06
CA SER A 287 -2.76 5.04 5.71
C SER A 287 -3.33 6.24 4.96
N VAL A 288 -4.15 5.99 3.94
CA VAL A 288 -4.62 7.00 2.98
C VAL A 288 -6.14 7.01 2.89
N ALA A 289 -6.74 8.15 3.24
CA ALA A 289 -8.15 8.47 3.01
C ALA A 289 -8.37 9.07 1.61
N ALA A 290 -9.59 8.98 1.10
CA ALA A 290 -9.96 9.52 -0.20
C ALA A 290 -10.69 10.87 -0.06
N VAL A 291 -10.22 11.87 -0.82
CA VAL A 291 -10.95 13.12 -1.01
C VAL A 291 -11.38 13.28 -2.47
N GLY A 292 -12.44 14.03 -2.68
CA GLY A 292 -12.94 14.38 -4.00
C GLY A 292 -13.24 15.87 -4.14
N PRO A 293 -13.43 16.39 -5.38
CA PRO A 293 -13.76 17.77 -5.63
C PRO A 293 -15.18 18.11 -5.13
N ASP A 294 -15.32 19.29 -4.54
CA ASP A 294 -16.57 19.90 -4.08
C ASP A 294 -16.53 21.38 -4.50
N PRO A 295 -17.65 22.05 -4.75
CA PRO A 295 -17.66 23.48 -5.10
C PRO A 295 -16.90 24.40 -4.14
N ASP A 296 -16.85 24.02 -2.85
CA ASP A 296 -16.21 24.78 -1.78
C ASP A 296 -14.79 24.28 -1.45
N GLY A 297 -14.21 23.42 -2.28
CA GLY A 297 -12.87 22.83 -2.09
C GLY A 297 -12.89 21.30 -2.22
N PHE A 298 -11.93 20.61 -1.59
CA PHE A 298 -11.93 19.15 -1.53
C PHE A 298 -12.61 18.66 -0.26
N THR A 299 -13.44 17.63 -0.39
CA THR A 299 -14.16 17.02 0.73
C THR A 299 -13.80 15.54 0.87
N ILE A 300 -13.94 14.98 2.09
CA ILE A 300 -13.82 13.55 2.31
C ILE A 300 -14.88 12.81 1.48
N ALA A 301 -14.47 11.74 0.81
CA ALA A 301 -15.40 10.88 0.08
C ALA A 301 -16.32 10.14 1.06
N SER A 302 -17.61 9.98 0.70
CA SER A 302 -18.61 9.39 1.59
C SER A 302 -18.25 7.96 2.06
N PHE A 303 -17.60 7.23 1.19
CA PHE A 303 -17.13 5.86 1.45
C PHE A 303 -15.84 5.76 2.25
N SER A 304 -15.02 6.83 2.34
CA SER A 304 -13.69 6.76 2.91
C SER A 304 -13.71 6.46 4.41
N ASN A 305 -12.97 5.46 4.85
CA ASN A 305 -12.81 5.16 6.26
C ASN A 305 -12.05 6.27 6.99
N TYR A 306 -12.33 6.45 8.30
CA TYR A 306 -11.70 7.47 9.13
C TYR A 306 -10.46 6.93 9.89
N GLY A 307 -9.60 7.85 10.35
CA GLY A 307 -8.40 7.52 11.11
C GLY A 307 -7.16 7.33 10.24
N ALA A 308 -7.23 7.67 8.95
CA ALA A 308 -6.07 7.66 8.06
C ALA A 308 -5.06 8.76 8.43
N ARG A 309 -3.78 8.53 8.09
CA ARG A 309 -2.68 9.46 8.37
C ARG A 309 -2.61 10.62 7.37
N LEU A 310 -2.94 10.35 6.11
CA LEU A 310 -2.95 11.31 5.00
C LEU A 310 -4.21 11.14 4.17
N SER A 311 -4.50 12.13 3.36
CA SER A 311 -5.51 12.01 2.30
C SER A 311 -4.91 12.24 0.92
N GLY A 312 -5.55 11.64 -0.09
CA GLY A 312 -5.23 11.78 -1.51
C GLY A 312 -6.48 11.85 -2.37
N PRO A 313 -6.36 12.29 -3.64
CA PRO A 313 -7.44 12.27 -4.60
C PRO A 313 -7.96 10.84 -4.83
N GLY A 314 -9.25 10.59 -4.61
CA GLY A 314 -9.83 9.25 -4.68
C GLY A 314 -11.22 9.15 -5.32
N VAL A 315 -11.73 10.23 -5.90
CA VAL A 315 -13.07 10.26 -6.55
C VAL A 315 -12.91 10.54 -8.03
N ASP A 316 -13.51 9.71 -8.88
CA ASP A 316 -13.48 9.84 -10.35
C ASP A 316 -12.04 10.01 -10.89
N ILE A 317 -11.14 9.16 -10.45
CA ILE A 317 -9.73 9.20 -10.83
C ILE A 317 -9.54 8.56 -12.20
N LEU A 318 -9.05 9.36 -13.14
CA LEU A 318 -8.71 8.94 -14.50
C LEU A 318 -7.35 8.30 -14.54
N SER A 319 -7.26 7.05 -15.02
CA SER A 319 -5.99 6.32 -15.16
C SER A 319 -6.07 5.23 -16.23
N ALA A 320 -5.00 4.44 -16.36
CA ALA A 320 -4.88 3.36 -17.33
C ALA A 320 -5.96 2.28 -17.13
N ARG A 321 -6.55 1.79 -18.22
CA ARG A 321 -7.51 0.68 -18.27
C ARG A 321 -6.84 -0.57 -18.82
N ALA A 322 -6.92 -1.69 -18.13
CA ALA A 322 -6.48 -2.97 -18.68
C ALA A 322 -7.16 -3.26 -20.02
N GLY A 323 -6.38 -3.69 -21.02
CA GLY A 323 -6.83 -3.85 -22.39
C GLY A 323 -6.78 -2.57 -23.24
N GLY A 324 -6.30 -1.45 -22.68
CA GLY A 324 -6.02 -0.22 -23.41
C GLY A 324 -7.00 0.93 -23.13
N GLY A 325 -6.53 2.15 -23.37
CA GLY A 325 -7.26 3.40 -23.15
C GLY A 325 -7.29 3.81 -21.67
N LEU A 326 -8.21 4.69 -21.31
CA LEU A 326 -8.34 5.23 -19.96
C LEU A 326 -9.70 4.88 -19.36
N THR A 327 -9.77 4.85 -18.03
CA THR A 327 -11.00 4.67 -17.27
C THR A 327 -10.98 5.49 -15.99
N THR A 328 -12.16 5.74 -15.41
CA THR A 328 -12.30 6.39 -14.10
C THR A 328 -12.74 5.39 -13.05
N MET A 329 -12.12 5.47 -11.87
CA MET A 329 -12.52 4.71 -10.67
C MET A 329 -12.54 5.62 -9.45
N SER A 330 -13.28 5.20 -8.40
CA SER A 330 -13.36 5.92 -7.11
C SER A 330 -13.12 4.96 -5.96
N GLY A 331 -12.28 5.34 -5.01
CA GLY A 331 -11.92 4.54 -3.84
C GLY A 331 -10.71 5.09 -3.10
N THR A 332 -10.50 4.67 -1.86
CA THR A 332 -9.22 4.90 -1.16
C THR A 332 -8.06 4.20 -1.88
N SER A 333 -8.35 3.17 -2.66
CA SER A 333 -7.43 2.50 -3.59
C SER A 333 -6.95 3.40 -4.73
N MET A 334 -7.68 4.45 -5.09
CA MET A 334 -7.25 5.46 -6.07
C MET A 334 -6.51 6.62 -5.40
N ALA A 335 -6.80 6.88 -4.12
CA ALA A 335 -6.07 7.87 -3.32
C ALA A 335 -4.66 7.40 -2.96
N THR A 336 -4.52 6.12 -2.62
CA THR A 336 -3.25 5.49 -2.23
C THR A 336 -2.15 5.64 -3.28
N PRO A 337 -2.37 5.37 -4.58
CA PRO A 337 -1.36 5.56 -5.61
C PRO A 337 -0.97 7.03 -5.81
N HIS A 338 -1.85 8.02 -5.56
CA HIS A 338 -1.45 9.43 -5.54
C HIS A 338 -0.41 9.71 -4.44
N VAL A 339 -0.66 9.21 -3.22
CA VAL A 339 0.28 9.35 -2.11
C VAL A 339 1.58 8.60 -2.38
N ALA A 340 1.51 7.39 -2.97
CA ALA A 340 2.69 6.63 -3.36
C ALA A 340 3.52 7.33 -4.45
N GLY A 341 2.86 7.94 -5.43
CA GLY A 341 3.52 8.76 -6.45
C GLY A 341 4.19 9.99 -5.87
N VAL A 342 3.51 10.73 -4.98
CA VAL A 342 4.12 11.87 -4.25
C VAL A 342 5.29 11.41 -3.39
N ALA A 343 5.20 10.25 -2.74
CA ALA A 343 6.31 9.65 -2.02
C ALA A 343 7.50 9.38 -2.95
N ALA A 344 7.27 8.91 -4.19
CA ALA A 344 8.34 8.73 -5.17
C ALA A 344 9.03 10.07 -5.53
N LEU A 345 8.28 11.16 -5.68
CA LEU A 345 8.87 12.48 -5.91
C LEU A 345 9.72 12.95 -4.71
N TRP A 346 9.26 12.74 -3.48
CA TRP A 346 10.05 13.03 -2.28
C TRP A 346 11.29 12.14 -2.16
N ALA A 347 11.20 10.86 -2.53
CA ALA A 347 12.36 9.97 -2.57
C ALA A 347 13.42 10.48 -3.55
N GLU A 348 13.03 10.86 -4.77
CA GLU A 348 13.93 11.46 -5.77
C GLU A 348 14.62 12.71 -5.21
N LYS A 349 13.87 13.65 -4.60
CA LYS A 349 14.43 14.87 -4.00
C LYS A 349 15.49 14.55 -2.94
N LEU A 350 15.18 13.60 -2.05
CA LEU A 350 16.07 13.21 -0.96
C LEU A 350 17.31 12.46 -1.45
N MET A 351 17.17 11.59 -2.46
CA MET A 351 18.28 10.87 -3.09
C MET A 351 19.23 11.85 -3.77
N LYS A 352 18.72 12.78 -4.58
CA LYS A 352 19.52 13.83 -5.25
C LYS A 352 20.24 14.75 -4.25
N ALA A 353 19.62 15.01 -3.09
CA ALA A 353 20.23 15.81 -2.03
C ALA A 353 21.26 15.02 -1.16
N GLY A 354 21.39 13.71 -1.31
CA GLY A 354 22.26 12.87 -0.48
C GLY A 354 21.83 12.73 0.98
N HIS A 355 20.54 12.97 1.28
CA HIS A 355 19.98 12.99 2.64
C HIS A 355 18.80 12.02 2.78
N PHE A 356 18.86 10.86 2.13
CA PHE A 356 17.80 9.87 2.11
C PHE A 356 17.86 8.98 3.35
N SER A 357 17.07 9.30 4.37
CA SER A 357 16.87 8.49 5.58
C SER A 357 15.39 8.22 5.82
N GLN A 358 15.07 7.11 6.50
CA GLN A 358 13.69 6.67 6.77
C GLN A 358 12.89 7.76 7.49
N GLN A 359 13.43 8.32 8.57
CA GLN A 359 12.76 9.35 9.35
C GLN A 359 12.46 10.59 8.50
N ARG A 360 13.47 11.10 7.80
CA ARG A 360 13.31 12.30 6.96
C ARG A 360 12.31 12.08 5.82
N PHE A 361 12.32 10.89 5.23
CA PHE A 361 11.39 10.54 4.17
C PHE A 361 9.94 10.52 4.69
N THR A 362 9.70 9.90 5.84
CA THR A 362 8.38 9.90 6.50
C THR A 362 7.95 11.31 6.89
N ASP A 363 8.84 12.08 7.54
CA ASP A 363 8.52 13.42 8.04
C ASP A 363 8.19 14.40 6.91
N LEU A 364 8.94 14.35 5.81
CA LEU A 364 8.68 15.22 4.67
C LEU A 364 7.39 14.84 3.93
N LEU A 365 7.12 13.54 3.72
CA LEU A 365 5.87 13.12 3.10
C LEU A 365 4.67 13.55 3.95
N VAL A 366 4.69 13.25 5.25
CA VAL A 366 3.57 13.59 6.15
C VAL A 366 3.47 15.09 6.37
N GLY A 367 4.60 15.78 6.53
CA GLY A 367 4.65 17.23 6.70
C GLY A 367 4.35 18.02 5.43
N SER A 368 4.32 17.39 4.26
CA SER A 368 3.90 18.04 3.00
C SER A 368 2.39 18.26 2.94
N ALA A 369 1.62 17.53 3.73
CA ALA A 369 0.17 17.57 3.67
C ALA A 369 -0.38 18.94 4.07
N VAL A 370 -1.38 19.40 3.33
CA VAL A 370 -2.03 20.70 3.57
C VAL A 370 -3.52 20.52 3.80
N THR A 371 -4.07 21.37 4.65
CA THR A 371 -5.52 21.50 4.85
C THR A 371 -6.10 22.67 4.03
N ALA A 372 -5.22 23.52 3.49
CA ALA A 372 -5.63 24.55 2.54
C ALA A 372 -6.26 23.90 1.29
N GLY A 373 -7.43 24.37 0.88
CA GLY A 373 -8.19 23.80 -0.21
C GLY A 373 -9.15 22.68 0.20
N LEU A 374 -9.11 22.18 1.45
CA LEU A 374 -10.17 21.35 1.99
C LEU A 374 -11.41 22.19 2.29
N LYS A 375 -12.59 21.62 2.06
CA LYS A 375 -13.87 22.26 2.40
C LYS A 375 -13.92 22.59 3.90
N PRO A 376 -14.30 23.81 4.30
CA PRO A 376 -14.38 24.20 5.70
C PRO A 376 -15.27 23.24 6.53
N GLY A 377 -14.83 22.95 7.74
CA GLY A 377 -15.55 22.05 8.66
C GLY A 377 -15.15 20.57 8.53
N PHE A 378 -14.06 20.26 7.80
CA PHE A 378 -13.52 18.90 7.78
C PHE A 378 -13.11 18.43 9.19
N SER A 379 -13.21 17.12 9.42
CA SER A 379 -12.68 16.49 10.63
C SER A 379 -11.22 16.03 10.40
N PRO A 380 -10.27 16.37 11.32
CA PRO A 380 -8.93 15.79 11.25
C PRO A 380 -8.90 14.26 11.29
N ALA A 381 -9.89 13.64 11.93
CA ALA A 381 -10.02 12.18 11.93
C ALA A 381 -10.34 11.60 10.53
N ASP A 382 -10.97 12.39 9.66
CA ASP A 382 -11.32 11.97 8.31
C ASP A 382 -10.16 12.16 7.31
N VAL A 383 -9.42 13.26 7.43
CA VAL A 383 -8.41 13.66 6.44
C VAL A 383 -6.96 13.49 6.91
N GLY A 384 -6.76 13.10 8.18
CA GLY A 384 -5.43 13.00 8.78
C GLY A 384 -4.71 14.35 8.81
N ASN A 385 -3.45 14.37 8.40
CA ASN A 385 -2.66 15.61 8.27
C ASN A 385 -3.09 16.49 7.08
N GLY A 386 -4.01 16.00 6.25
CA GLY A 386 -4.51 16.72 5.07
C GLY A 386 -4.14 16.07 3.75
N LEU A 387 -4.35 16.81 2.66
CA LEU A 387 -4.06 16.40 1.29
C LEU A 387 -2.56 16.46 1.03
N VAL A 388 -1.95 15.32 0.69
CA VAL A 388 -0.52 15.19 0.40
C VAL A 388 -0.10 16.13 -0.74
N GLN A 389 1.11 16.70 -0.66
CA GLN A 389 1.64 17.61 -1.70
C GLN A 389 3.00 17.13 -2.22
N ALA A 390 3.17 17.23 -3.53
CA ALA A 390 4.45 17.02 -4.20
C ALA A 390 5.48 18.08 -3.76
N PRO A 391 6.77 17.73 -3.70
CA PRO A 391 7.81 18.68 -3.41
C PRO A 391 7.84 19.78 -4.49
N GLN A 392 7.81 21.03 -4.07
CA GLN A 392 8.03 22.18 -4.92
C GLN A 392 9.51 22.61 -4.83
N ASP A 393 9.98 23.40 -5.79
CA ASP A 393 11.36 23.94 -5.86
C ASP A 393 11.67 24.93 -4.75
#